data_63f8bea4c676327542dd2b2bf93997f6
#
_entry.id   63f8bea4c676327542dd2b2bf93997f6
#
_cell.length_a   1.000
_cell.length_b   1.000
_cell.length_c   1.000
_cell.angle_alpha   90.00
_cell.angle_beta   90.00
_cell.angle_gamma   90.00
#
_symmetry.space_group_name_H-M   'P 1'
#
loop_
_entity.id
_entity.type
_entity.pdbx_description
1 polymer ?
#
loop_
_entity_poly.entity_id
_entity_poly.type
_entity_poly.pdbx_seq_one_letter_code
_entity_poly.pdbx_strand_id
1 'polypeptide(L)'
;MRKILEISGASTLAEVFPKFELYMHGGVNFEPYRGQFQALFPDQNIQFRNSYNASEGFFASQHHQDEVGMQLLLNNDVFFEFMPLDQLGKSTAKVHTIEEVNLQEDYALVISSSAGLWRYLIGDTLQFTSLYPH
;
A
#
# COMPACT_ATOMS: atom_id res chain seq x y z
N MET A 1 10.46 3.09 -19.42
CA MET A 1 10.33 4.53 -19.69
C MET A 1 11.27 5.01 -20.79
N ARG A 2 12.59 4.80 -20.73
CA ARG A 2 13.53 5.19 -21.81
C ARG A 2 13.06 4.73 -23.20
N LYS A 3 12.65 3.46 -23.33
CA LYS A 3 12.15 2.89 -24.58
C LYS A 3 10.90 3.57 -25.15
N ILE A 4 10.03 4.10 -24.28
CA ILE A 4 8.85 4.87 -24.72
C ILE A 4 9.28 6.18 -25.38
N LEU A 5 10.22 6.90 -24.78
CA LEU A 5 10.75 8.14 -25.31
C LEU A 5 11.50 7.90 -26.63
N GLU A 6 12.29 6.85 -26.74
CA GLU A 6 12.96 6.46 -27.99
C GLU A 6 11.97 6.16 -29.12
N ILE A 7 10.89 5.46 -28.83
CA ILE A 7 9.87 5.12 -29.85
C ILE A 7 9.01 6.31 -30.25
N SER A 8 8.63 7.15 -29.28
CA SER A 8 7.77 8.32 -29.53
C SER A 8 8.52 9.52 -30.12
N GLY A 9 9.84 9.57 -29.96
CA GLY A 9 10.65 10.74 -30.29
C GLY A 9 10.43 11.94 -29.35
N ALA A 10 9.69 11.75 -28.26
CA ALA A 10 9.41 12.80 -27.28
C ALA A 10 10.59 13.01 -26.34
N SER A 11 10.72 14.23 -25.82
CA SER A 11 11.75 14.59 -24.86
C SER A 11 11.38 14.23 -23.43
N THR A 12 10.08 14.20 -23.14
CA THR A 12 9.53 13.91 -21.79
C THR A 12 8.34 12.97 -21.87
N LEU A 13 8.02 12.29 -20.75
CA LEU A 13 6.79 11.50 -20.69
C LEU A 13 5.54 12.38 -20.65
N ALA A 14 5.65 13.63 -20.21
CA ALA A 14 4.56 14.60 -20.25
C ALA A 14 4.05 14.84 -21.69
N GLU A 15 4.95 14.88 -22.68
CA GLU A 15 4.57 15.01 -24.11
C GLU A 15 3.84 13.76 -24.61
N VAL A 16 4.21 12.57 -24.13
CA VAL A 16 3.57 11.31 -24.53
C VAL A 16 2.22 11.14 -23.84
N PHE A 17 2.13 11.52 -22.57
CA PHE A 17 0.95 11.38 -21.72
C PHE A 17 0.51 12.73 -21.13
N PRO A 18 -0.03 13.64 -21.93
CA PRO A 18 -0.33 15.00 -21.49
C PRO A 18 -1.47 15.09 -20.46
N LYS A 19 -2.23 14.02 -20.27
CA LYS A 19 -3.33 13.93 -19.30
C LYS A 19 -3.03 12.96 -18.14
N PHE A 20 -1.75 12.73 -17.85
CA PHE A 20 -1.38 11.86 -16.74
C PHE A 20 -1.51 12.61 -15.40
N GLU A 21 -2.44 12.21 -14.57
CA GLU A 21 -2.82 12.92 -13.34
C GLU A 21 -2.49 12.14 -12.08
N LEU A 22 -2.51 10.80 -12.15
CA LEU A 22 -2.36 9.92 -10.99
C LEU A 22 -1.36 8.80 -11.27
N TYR A 23 -0.45 8.59 -10.33
CA TYR A 23 0.42 7.43 -10.28
C TYR A 23 0.18 6.65 -8.99
N MET A 24 -0.44 5.47 -9.12
CA MET A 24 -0.55 4.52 -8.01
C MET A 24 0.68 3.62 -7.97
N HIS A 25 1.24 3.45 -6.80
CA HIS A 25 2.41 2.61 -6.57
C HIS A 25 2.22 1.74 -5.32
N GLY A 26 3.00 0.68 -5.21
CA GLY A 26 2.98 -0.23 -4.06
C GLY A 26 4.15 -1.19 -4.10
N GLY A 27 4.24 -2.06 -3.11
CA GLY A 27 5.24 -3.11 -3.01
C GLY A 27 6.61 -2.67 -2.50
N VAL A 28 6.96 -1.38 -2.61
CA VAL A 28 8.21 -0.81 -2.08
C VAL A 28 8.00 0.63 -1.61
N ASN A 29 8.86 1.10 -0.71
CA ASN A 29 8.88 2.51 -0.37
C ASN A 29 9.20 3.36 -1.60
N PHE A 30 8.28 4.20 -2.02
CA PHE A 30 8.39 5.02 -3.23
C PHE A 30 9.20 6.30 -3.06
N GLU A 31 9.36 6.81 -1.83
CA GLU A 31 9.99 8.11 -1.57
C GLU A 31 11.38 8.28 -2.23
N PRO A 32 12.29 7.28 -2.23
CA PRO A 32 13.58 7.40 -2.92
C PRO A 32 13.47 7.61 -4.44
N TYR A 33 12.35 7.24 -5.03
CA TYR A 33 12.11 7.30 -6.48
C TYR A 33 11.24 8.47 -6.91
N ARG A 34 10.53 9.12 -5.98
CA ARG A 34 9.58 10.21 -6.25
C ARG A 34 10.17 11.30 -7.14
N GLY A 35 11.35 11.81 -6.82
CA GLY A 35 11.99 12.87 -7.59
C GLY A 35 12.33 12.47 -9.02
N GLN A 36 12.72 11.21 -9.23
CA GLN A 36 13.00 10.69 -10.57
C GLN A 36 11.72 10.58 -11.42
N PHE A 37 10.62 10.14 -10.81
CA PHE A 37 9.32 10.09 -11.50
C PHE A 37 8.80 11.48 -11.80
N GLN A 38 8.92 12.42 -10.88
CA GLN A 38 8.48 13.80 -11.07
C GLN A 38 9.24 14.50 -12.21
N ALA A 39 10.53 14.23 -12.35
CA ALA A 39 11.35 14.78 -13.44
C ALA A 39 10.95 14.27 -14.85
N LEU A 40 10.23 13.14 -14.93
CA LEU A 40 9.71 12.63 -16.21
C LEU A 40 8.46 13.38 -16.70
N PHE A 41 7.84 14.14 -15.82
CA PHE A 41 6.61 14.89 -16.06
C PHE A 41 6.79 16.35 -15.60
N PRO A 42 7.73 17.10 -16.19
CA PRO A 42 7.91 18.51 -15.85
C PRO A 42 6.60 19.26 -16.09
N ASP A 43 6.32 20.22 -15.21
CA ASP A 43 5.15 21.10 -15.27
C ASP A 43 3.77 20.41 -15.12
N GLN A 44 3.73 19.11 -14.79
CA GLN A 44 2.49 18.41 -14.46
C GLN A 44 2.37 18.18 -12.95
N ASN A 45 1.19 18.46 -12.40
CA ASN A 45 0.86 18.18 -11.01
C ASN A 45 0.35 16.73 -10.87
N ILE A 46 1.27 15.77 -10.82
CA ILE A 46 0.94 14.36 -10.69
C ILE A 46 0.73 14.03 -9.22
N GLN A 47 -0.39 13.38 -8.93
CA GLN A 47 -0.67 12.82 -7.63
C GLN A 47 -0.03 11.43 -7.52
N PHE A 48 0.73 11.21 -6.43
CA PHE A 48 1.26 9.91 -6.08
C PHE A 48 0.41 9.30 -4.97
N ARG A 49 -0.03 8.06 -5.14
CA ARG A 49 -0.84 7.33 -4.17
C ARG A 49 -0.20 6.00 -3.86
N ASN A 50 -0.05 5.71 -2.60
CA ASN A 50 0.43 4.42 -2.14
C ASN A 50 -0.71 3.40 -2.06
N SER A 51 -0.40 2.14 -2.34
CA SER A 51 -1.32 1.02 -2.19
C SER A 51 -0.60 -0.17 -1.55
N TYR A 52 -1.31 -0.88 -0.71
CA TYR A 52 -0.85 -2.12 -0.12
C TYR A 52 -1.60 -3.29 -0.76
N ASN A 53 -0.87 -4.02 -1.58
CA ASN A 53 -1.37 -5.20 -2.27
C ASN A 53 -0.29 -6.28 -2.30
N ALA A 54 -0.74 -7.54 -2.29
CA ALA A 54 0.07 -8.72 -2.45
C ALA A 54 -0.61 -9.68 -3.43
N SER A 55 -0.01 -10.85 -3.69
CA SER A 55 -0.66 -11.90 -4.49
C SER A 55 -1.97 -12.37 -3.89
N GLU A 56 -2.10 -12.26 -2.57
CA GLU A 56 -3.22 -12.68 -1.76
C GLU A 56 -4.41 -11.73 -1.76
N GLY A 57 -4.19 -10.46 -2.14
CA GLY A 57 -5.25 -9.49 -2.18
C GLY A 57 -4.80 -8.03 -2.23
N PHE A 58 -5.78 -7.15 -2.24
CA PHE A 58 -5.60 -5.70 -2.17
C PHE A 58 -6.13 -5.22 -0.83
N PHE A 59 -5.27 -4.68 0.03
CA PHE A 59 -5.55 -4.53 1.46
C PHE A 59 -5.80 -3.10 1.90
N ALA A 60 -5.03 -2.14 1.38
CA ALA A 60 -5.14 -0.76 1.77
C ALA A 60 -4.76 0.20 0.65
N SER A 61 -5.22 1.44 0.74
CA SER A 61 -4.96 2.48 -0.24
C SER A 61 -4.87 3.84 0.44
N GLN A 62 -3.96 4.67 -0.01
CA GLN A 62 -3.84 6.06 0.40
C GLN A 62 -4.92 6.90 -0.27
N HIS A 63 -5.73 7.63 0.49
CA HIS A 63 -6.82 8.46 -0.04
C HIS A 63 -6.36 9.85 -0.44
N HIS A 64 -5.46 10.47 0.34
CA HIS A 64 -4.91 11.78 0.04
C HIS A 64 -3.38 11.73 -0.01
N GLN A 65 -2.80 12.57 -0.85
CA GLN A 65 -1.35 12.59 -1.08
C GLN A 65 -0.53 12.89 0.17
N ASP A 66 -1.09 13.67 1.09
CA ASP A 66 -0.41 14.14 2.29
C ASP A 66 -0.62 13.22 3.51
N GLU A 67 -1.38 12.13 3.34
CA GLU A 67 -1.57 11.13 4.40
C GLU A 67 -0.31 10.30 4.59
N VAL A 68 0.06 10.08 5.85
CA VAL A 68 1.22 9.24 6.20
C VAL A 68 0.88 7.76 6.06
N GLY A 69 -0.38 7.39 6.27
CA GLY A 69 -0.87 6.00 6.24
C GLY A 69 -1.70 5.68 5.01
N MET A 70 -2.17 4.44 4.99
CA MET A 70 -3.13 3.93 4.02
C MET A 70 -4.36 3.42 4.78
N GLN A 71 -5.54 3.69 4.24
CA GLN A 71 -6.78 3.19 4.81
C GLN A 71 -7.01 1.74 4.42
N LEU A 72 -7.32 0.87 5.40
CA LEU A 72 -7.71 -0.52 5.15
C LEU A 72 -9.03 -0.60 4.39
N LEU A 73 -9.12 -1.55 3.47
CA LEU A 73 -10.30 -1.83 2.67
C LEU A 73 -11.11 -2.94 3.35
N LEU A 74 -11.88 -2.59 4.37
CA LEU A 74 -12.62 -3.53 5.21
C LEU A 74 -13.78 -4.24 4.49
N ASN A 75 -14.21 -3.77 3.34
CA ASN A 75 -15.32 -4.30 2.54
C ASN A 75 -14.86 -5.04 1.27
N ASN A 76 -13.65 -5.55 1.24
CA ASN A 76 -13.00 -6.15 0.07
C ASN A 76 -12.85 -7.69 0.20
N ASP A 77 -13.83 -8.38 0.77
CA ASP A 77 -13.87 -9.84 0.98
C ASP A 77 -12.66 -10.42 1.71
N VAL A 78 -11.97 -9.57 2.49
CA VAL A 78 -10.84 -9.95 3.35
C VAL A 78 -11.20 -9.65 4.79
N PHE A 79 -11.11 -10.67 5.63
CA PHE A 79 -11.16 -10.52 7.07
C PHE A 79 -9.75 -10.38 7.61
N PHE A 80 -9.51 -9.30 8.33
CA PHE A 80 -8.20 -8.94 8.87
C PHE A 80 -8.09 -9.30 10.35
N GLU A 81 -6.96 -9.93 10.70
CA GLU A 81 -6.52 -10.14 12.07
C GLU A 81 -5.08 -9.60 12.20
N PHE A 82 -4.72 -9.09 13.36
CA PHE A 82 -3.46 -8.43 13.63
C PHE A 82 -2.75 -9.13 14.78
N MET A 83 -1.63 -9.77 14.50
CA MET A 83 -0.83 -10.49 15.49
C MET A 83 0.28 -9.57 15.98
N PRO A 84 0.33 -9.17 17.27
CA PRO A 84 1.48 -8.45 17.81
C PRO A 84 2.78 -9.21 17.53
N LEU A 85 3.83 -8.52 17.11
CA LEU A 85 5.07 -9.19 16.70
C LEU A 85 5.70 -10.04 17.84
N ASP A 86 5.51 -9.64 19.09
CA ASP A 86 5.98 -10.42 20.24
C ASP A 86 5.28 -11.78 20.40
N GLN A 87 4.13 -11.98 19.73
CA GLN A 87 3.39 -13.24 19.72
C GLN A 87 3.81 -14.19 18.59
N LEU A 88 4.59 -13.69 17.62
CA LEU A 88 4.97 -14.47 16.45
C LEU A 88 5.74 -15.75 16.85
N GLY A 89 5.30 -16.89 16.32
CA GLY A 89 5.90 -18.19 16.61
C GLY A 89 5.47 -18.86 17.93
N LYS A 90 4.63 -18.22 18.74
CA LYS A 90 4.09 -18.84 19.96
C LYS A 90 2.90 -19.76 19.59
N SER A 91 2.84 -20.93 20.23
CA SER A 91 1.74 -21.90 20.01
C SER A 91 0.36 -21.38 20.46
N THR A 92 0.34 -20.41 21.35
CA THR A 92 -0.85 -19.74 21.88
C THR A 92 -0.90 -18.28 21.50
N ALA A 93 -0.37 -17.93 20.31
CA ALA A 93 -0.36 -16.56 19.83
C ALA A 93 -1.76 -15.95 19.84
N LYS A 94 -1.87 -14.77 20.45
CA LYS A 94 -3.08 -13.97 20.40
C LYS A 94 -3.06 -13.11 19.15
N VAL A 95 -4.23 -12.92 18.56
CA VAL A 95 -4.46 -11.99 17.47
C VAL A 95 -5.54 -11.00 17.88
N HIS A 96 -5.49 -9.82 17.32
CA HIS A 96 -6.45 -8.75 17.52
C HIS A 96 -7.34 -8.59 16.30
N THR A 97 -8.59 -8.24 16.52
CA THR A 97 -9.43 -7.65 15.46
C THR A 97 -9.09 -6.18 15.29
N ILE A 98 -9.66 -5.53 14.26
CA ILE A 98 -9.42 -4.10 13.99
C ILE A 98 -9.83 -3.19 15.18
N GLU A 99 -10.79 -3.61 16.00
CA GLU A 99 -11.27 -2.86 17.16
C GLU A 99 -10.32 -2.94 18.37
N GLU A 100 -9.39 -3.90 18.36
CA GLU A 100 -8.51 -4.21 19.48
C GLU A 100 -7.06 -3.74 19.25
N VAL A 101 -6.77 -3.17 18.08
CA VAL A 101 -5.41 -2.72 17.76
C VAL A 101 -5.04 -1.43 18.51
N ASN A 102 -3.75 -1.25 18.74
CA ASN A 102 -3.19 -0.07 19.38
C ASN A 102 -2.33 0.73 18.39
N LEU A 103 -2.24 2.04 18.62
CA LEU A 103 -1.31 2.89 17.90
C LEU A 103 0.14 2.56 18.28
N GLN A 104 1.04 2.69 17.31
CA GLN A 104 2.49 2.53 17.50
C GLN A 104 2.94 1.12 17.94
N GLU A 105 2.05 0.15 17.82
CA GLU A 105 2.37 -1.27 18.00
C GLU A 105 2.57 -1.94 16.64
N ASP A 106 3.58 -2.79 16.54
CA ASP A 106 3.88 -3.52 15.30
C ASP A 106 3.11 -4.83 15.26
N TYR A 107 2.42 -5.06 14.14
CA TYR A 107 1.60 -6.24 13.91
C TYR A 107 2.04 -6.99 12.66
N ALA A 108 2.05 -8.30 12.73
CA ALA A 108 2.04 -9.16 11.56
C ALA A 108 0.60 -9.30 11.06
N LEU A 109 0.40 -9.15 9.75
CA LEU A 109 -0.92 -9.25 9.13
C LEU A 109 -1.33 -10.70 8.91
N VAL A 110 -2.51 -11.06 9.40
CA VAL A 110 -3.17 -12.35 9.19
C VAL A 110 -4.48 -12.10 8.46
N ILE A 111 -4.75 -12.86 7.41
CA ILE A 111 -5.95 -12.69 6.61
C ILE A 111 -6.75 -13.98 6.45
N SER A 112 -8.05 -13.83 6.32
CA SER A 112 -8.94 -14.85 5.75
C SER A 112 -9.71 -14.25 4.59
N SER A 113 -9.84 -14.97 3.48
CA SER A 113 -10.50 -14.45 2.27
C SER A 113 -11.44 -15.47 1.64
N SER A 114 -12.41 -14.98 0.90
CA SER A 114 -13.33 -15.81 0.10
C SER A 114 -12.62 -16.61 -0.99
N ALA A 115 -11.40 -16.24 -1.36
CA ALA A 115 -10.55 -16.99 -2.30
C ALA A 115 -9.95 -18.28 -1.71
N GLY A 116 -10.23 -18.60 -0.44
CA GLY A 116 -9.83 -19.86 0.20
C GLY A 116 -8.63 -19.76 1.14
N LEU A 117 -8.11 -18.57 1.40
CA LEU A 117 -7.13 -18.38 2.45
C LEU A 117 -7.82 -18.38 3.82
N TRP A 118 -7.25 -19.09 4.76
CA TRP A 118 -7.79 -19.18 6.11
C TRP A 118 -6.70 -18.92 7.14
N ARG A 119 -6.82 -17.78 7.84
CA ARG A 119 -5.86 -17.29 8.85
C ARG A 119 -4.40 -17.35 8.33
N TYR A 120 -4.24 -16.89 7.12
CA TYR A 120 -2.95 -16.89 6.41
C TYR A 120 -2.08 -15.72 6.88
N LEU A 121 -0.87 -16.03 7.33
CA LEU A 121 0.12 -15.04 7.73
C LEU A 121 0.86 -14.55 6.48
N ILE A 122 0.66 -13.29 6.09
CA ILE A 122 1.26 -12.73 4.86
C ILE A 122 2.77 -12.58 4.97
N GLY A 123 3.28 -12.28 6.18
CA GLY A 123 4.71 -12.06 6.40
C GLY A 123 5.09 -10.58 6.42
N ASP A 124 4.17 -9.67 6.15
CA ASP A 124 4.38 -8.24 6.26
C ASP A 124 4.11 -7.74 7.68
N THR A 125 4.83 -6.68 8.04
CA THR A 125 4.62 -5.95 9.30
C THR A 125 3.98 -4.61 9.00
N LEU A 126 3.00 -4.23 9.81
CA LEU A 126 2.32 -2.95 9.73
C LEU A 126 2.15 -2.31 11.10
N GLN A 127 1.93 -1.01 11.10
CA GLN A 127 1.66 -0.22 12.30
C GLN A 127 0.49 0.72 12.02
N PHE A 128 -0.40 0.88 13.01
CA PHE A 128 -1.52 1.81 12.89
C PHE A 128 -1.07 3.24 13.22
N THR A 129 -1.37 4.18 12.35
CA THR A 129 -1.12 5.62 12.54
C THR A 129 -2.36 6.35 13.03
N SER A 130 -3.55 5.76 12.85
CA SER A 130 -4.82 6.24 13.39
C SER A 130 -5.72 5.05 13.70
N LEU A 131 -6.68 5.23 14.64
CA LEU A 131 -7.71 4.25 14.94
C LEU A 131 -9.03 4.54 14.21
N TYR A 132 -9.14 5.69 13.59
CA TYR A 132 -10.28 6.07 12.77
C TYR A 132 -9.90 7.22 11.81
N PRO A 133 -10.15 7.06 10.48
CA PRO A 133 -10.42 5.80 9.80
C PRO A 133 -9.22 4.84 9.90
N HIS A 134 -9.48 3.54 9.89
CA HIS A 134 -8.43 2.51 10.00
C HIS A 134 -7.64 2.35 8.72
#